data_aa09215a59ff2a9f798ad8a1d392373e
#
_entry.id   aa09215a59ff2a9f798ad8a1d392373e
#
_cell.length_a   1.000
_cell.length_b   1.000
_cell.length_c   1.000
_cell.angle_alpha   90.00
_cell.angle_beta   90.00
_cell.angle_gamma   90.00
#
_symmetry.space_group_name_H-M   'P 1'
#
loop_
_entity.id
_entity.type
_entity.pdbx_description
1 polymer ?
#
loop_
_entity_poly.entity_id
_entity_poly.type
_entity_poly.pdbx_seq_one_letter_code
_entity_poly.pdbx_strand_id
1 'polypeptide(L)'
;MALRLSRRLPQILAALLAIAAAPALGQEEPEKNPFADPDMQPSYRAQCHEVRALTKDRETGMARVDFSVTGPLALVHFDGTLAYLGLCGTPPDPKVLCITYQTNDMKVGEVVTVAGGYSRPNPDFIVLDPCLATRPEEPAQ
;
A
#
# COMPACT_ATOMS: atom_id res chain seq x y z
N MET A 1 81.19 -28.92 -34.07
CA MET A 1 80.02 -28.03 -34.07
C MET A 1 78.82 -28.86 -34.38
N ALA A 2 78.05 -29.23 -33.39
CA ALA A 2 76.86 -30.07 -33.53
C ALA A 2 75.67 -29.35 -33.00
N LEU A 3 74.73 -28.93 -33.85
CA LEU A 3 73.44 -28.36 -33.49
C LEU A 3 72.52 -29.53 -33.06
N ARG A 4 72.07 -29.49 -31.81
CA ARG A 4 70.99 -30.35 -31.32
C ARG A 4 69.66 -29.67 -31.51
N LEU A 5 68.86 -30.19 -32.42
CA LEU A 5 67.45 -29.80 -32.59
C LEU A 5 66.62 -30.50 -31.53
N SER A 6 66.11 -29.75 -30.60
CA SER A 6 65.14 -30.22 -29.57
C SER A 6 63.72 -30.06 -30.11
N ARG A 7 63.10 -31.17 -30.48
CA ARG A 7 61.68 -31.25 -30.82
C ARG A 7 60.83 -31.15 -29.51
N ARG A 8 60.14 -30.06 -29.32
CA ARG A 8 59.11 -29.98 -28.31
C ARG A 8 57.76 -30.24 -28.98
N LEU A 9 57.07 -31.29 -28.55
CA LEU A 9 55.68 -31.57 -28.87
C LEU A 9 54.79 -30.53 -28.23
N PRO A 10 53.76 -30.03 -28.90
CA PRO A 10 52.72 -29.22 -28.24
C PRO A 10 51.72 -30.14 -27.53
N GLN A 11 51.61 -30.01 -26.22
CA GLN A 11 50.53 -30.61 -25.46
C GLN A 11 49.22 -29.84 -25.77
N ILE A 12 48.29 -30.54 -26.40
CA ILE A 12 46.93 -30.04 -26.63
C ILE A 12 46.18 -30.16 -25.30
N LEU A 13 45.99 -29.05 -24.65
CA LEU A 13 45.15 -28.96 -23.46
C LEU A 13 43.70 -28.90 -23.94
N ALA A 14 42.97 -30.00 -23.80
CA ALA A 14 41.52 -30.04 -23.99
C ALA A 14 40.84 -29.34 -22.82
N ALA A 15 40.37 -28.10 -23.01
CA ALA A 15 39.54 -27.39 -22.08
C ALA A 15 38.10 -27.92 -22.18
N LEU A 16 37.67 -28.71 -21.20
CA LEU A 16 36.27 -29.07 -21.01
C LEU A 16 35.52 -27.83 -20.52
N LEU A 17 34.70 -27.23 -21.39
CA LEU A 17 33.71 -26.23 -20.99
C LEU A 17 32.57 -26.96 -20.25
N ALA A 18 32.58 -26.89 -18.94
CA ALA A 18 31.41 -27.24 -18.12
C ALA A 18 30.35 -26.11 -18.26
N ILE A 19 29.33 -26.35 -19.06
CA ILE A 19 28.15 -25.49 -19.14
C ILE A 19 27.34 -25.74 -17.86
N ALA A 20 27.48 -24.85 -16.87
CA ALA A 20 26.63 -24.82 -15.72
C ALA A 20 25.24 -24.32 -16.17
N ALA A 21 24.27 -25.22 -16.29
CA ALA A 21 22.88 -24.88 -16.45
C ALA A 21 22.42 -24.24 -15.14
N ALA A 22 22.32 -22.92 -15.12
CA ALA A 22 21.65 -22.20 -14.03
C ALA A 22 20.16 -22.55 -14.09
N PRO A 23 19.50 -22.92 -12.95
CA PRO A 23 18.07 -23.05 -12.93
C PRO A 23 17.49 -21.66 -13.19
N ALA A 24 16.70 -21.54 -14.25
CA ALA A 24 15.85 -20.38 -14.46
C ALA A 24 14.86 -20.36 -13.28
N LEU A 25 15.09 -19.46 -12.31
CA LEU A 25 14.09 -19.07 -11.34
C LEU A 25 12.97 -18.42 -12.17
N GLY A 26 11.91 -19.19 -12.41
CA GLY A 26 10.69 -18.67 -12.98
C GLY A 26 10.23 -17.52 -12.09
N GLN A 27 10.33 -16.30 -12.59
CA GLN A 27 9.60 -15.18 -12.03
C GLN A 27 8.14 -15.52 -12.32
N GLU A 28 7.42 -15.99 -11.29
CA GLU A 28 5.97 -15.99 -11.33
C GLU A 28 5.56 -14.54 -11.55
N GLU A 29 5.11 -14.23 -12.77
CA GLU A 29 4.40 -12.98 -13.02
C GLU A 29 3.26 -12.92 -12.00
N PRO A 30 3.10 -11.79 -11.27
CA PRO A 30 2.01 -11.66 -10.33
C PRO A 30 0.70 -11.92 -11.08
N GLU A 31 -0.03 -12.93 -10.60
CA GLU A 31 -1.27 -13.39 -11.20
C GLU A 31 -2.19 -12.19 -11.41
N LYS A 32 -2.42 -11.85 -12.68
CA LYS A 32 -3.18 -10.66 -13.07
C LYS A 32 -4.60 -10.83 -12.54
N ASN A 33 -4.94 -10.09 -11.48
CA ASN A 33 -6.29 -10.11 -10.91
C ASN A 33 -7.30 -9.73 -12.01
N PRO A 34 -8.19 -10.66 -12.45
CA PRO A 34 -9.13 -10.39 -13.54
C PRO A 34 -10.18 -9.35 -13.17
N PHE A 35 -10.28 -9.00 -11.89
CA PHE A 35 -11.18 -7.97 -11.36
C PHE A 35 -10.44 -6.65 -11.04
N ALA A 36 -9.13 -6.57 -11.31
CA ALA A 36 -8.43 -5.31 -11.20
C ALA A 36 -8.89 -4.39 -12.33
N ASP A 37 -9.54 -3.30 -11.96
CA ASP A 37 -9.85 -2.23 -12.90
C ASP A 37 -8.52 -1.55 -13.30
N PRO A 38 -8.15 -1.55 -14.60
CA PRO A 38 -6.93 -0.88 -15.04
C PRO A 38 -6.95 0.64 -14.79
N ASP A 39 -8.14 1.21 -14.60
CA ASP A 39 -8.35 2.62 -14.26
C ASP A 39 -8.45 2.87 -12.75
N MET A 40 -8.27 1.81 -11.92
CA MET A 40 -8.29 1.96 -10.46
C MET A 40 -7.14 2.85 -10.01
N GLN A 41 -7.49 4.02 -9.50
CA GLN A 41 -6.54 4.97 -8.95
C GLN A 41 -5.79 4.33 -7.76
N PRO A 42 -4.51 4.67 -7.57
CA PRO A 42 -3.74 4.12 -6.48
C PRO A 42 -4.40 4.46 -5.14
N SER A 43 -4.55 3.46 -4.28
CA SER A 43 -5.02 3.67 -2.92
C SER A 43 -3.89 4.24 -2.07
N TYR A 44 -4.19 5.29 -1.30
CA TYR A 44 -3.24 5.91 -0.39
C TYR A 44 -3.51 5.45 1.03
N ARG A 45 -2.44 5.15 1.77
CA ARG A 45 -2.50 4.76 3.18
C ARG A 45 -1.75 5.76 4.02
N ALA A 46 -2.34 6.19 5.13
CA ALA A 46 -1.77 7.17 6.02
C ALA A 46 -2.06 6.87 7.49
N GLN A 47 -1.18 7.31 8.35
CA GLN A 47 -1.45 7.56 9.77
C GLN A 47 -1.95 9.01 9.92
N CYS A 48 -2.61 9.35 11.03
CA CYS A 48 -3.15 10.69 11.24
C CYS A 48 -2.14 11.82 10.95
N HIS A 49 -0.90 11.68 11.43
CA HIS A 49 0.14 12.70 11.25
C HIS A 49 0.65 12.85 9.82
N GLU A 50 0.39 11.87 8.94
CA GLU A 50 0.80 11.88 7.54
C GLU A 50 -0.26 12.47 6.62
N VAL A 51 -1.52 12.49 7.07
CA VAL A 51 -2.68 12.88 6.25
C VAL A 51 -2.51 14.26 5.64
N ARG A 52 -2.04 15.25 6.42
CA ARG A 52 -1.84 16.63 5.93
C ARG A 52 -0.84 16.69 4.80
N ALA A 53 0.31 16.02 4.93
CA ALA A 53 1.34 16.01 3.91
C ALA A 53 0.88 15.33 2.61
N LEU A 54 0.17 14.21 2.74
CA LEU A 54 -0.33 13.44 1.60
C LEU A 54 -1.49 14.11 0.86
N THR A 55 -2.22 15.01 1.53
CA THR A 55 -3.39 15.68 0.94
C THR A 55 -3.16 17.13 0.55
N LYS A 56 -2.00 17.72 0.89
CA LYS A 56 -1.70 19.14 0.71
C LYS A 56 -1.96 19.66 -0.70
N ASP A 57 -1.46 18.93 -1.70
CA ASP A 57 -1.53 19.31 -3.10
C ASP A 57 -2.50 18.45 -3.92
N ARG A 58 -3.36 17.71 -3.21
CA ARG A 58 -4.32 16.82 -3.84
C ARG A 58 -5.67 17.50 -3.98
N GLU A 59 -6.02 17.75 -5.22
CA GLU A 59 -7.35 18.25 -5.55
C GLU A 59 -8.34 17.08 -5.62
N THR A 60 -9.56 17.33 -5.16
CA THR A 60 -10.68 16.43 -5.38
C THR A 60 -11.19 16.63 -6.80
N GLY A 61 -10.77 15.74 -7.69
CA GLY A 61 -11.19 15.74 -9.09
C GLY A 61 -12.39 14.82 -9.33
N MET A 62 -12.75 14.67 -10.60
CA MET A 62 -13.81 13.73 -11.03
C MET A 62 -13.40 12.25 -10.89
N ALA A 63 -12.11 11.96 -10.84
CA ALA A 63 -11.60 10.62 -10.62
C ALA A 63 -11.71 10.24 -9.13
N ARG A 64 -12.33 9.09 -8.85
CA ARG A 64 -12.38 8.55 -7.50
C ARG A 64 -10.98 8.18 -7.04
N VAL A 65 -10.60 8.69 -5.89
CA VAL A 65 -9.36 8.32 -5.19
C VAL A 65 -9.76 7.59 -3.90
N ASP A 66 -9.28 6.38 -3.72
CA ASP A 66 -9.46 5.65 -2.47
C ASP A 66 -8.34 6.02 -1.50
N PHE A 67 -8.74 6.42 -0.31
CA PHE A 67 -7.84 6.84 0.75
C PHE A 67 -8.10 6.04 2.01
N SER A 68 -7.04 5.58 2.67
CA SER A 68 -7.11 4.81 3.90
C SER A 68 -6.35 5.52 5.02
N VAL A 69 -6.97 5.64 6.19
CA VAL A 69 -6.36 6.27 7.36
C VAL A 69 -6.48 5.35 8.57
N THR A 70 -5.37 5.18 9.27
CA THR A 70 -5.33 4.46 10.55
C THR A 70 -5.08 5.44 11.68
N GLY A 71 -5.90 5.37 12.71
CA GLY A 71 -5.75 6.22 13.88
C GLY A 71 -6.82 5.99 14.94
N PRO A 72 -6.73 6.70 16.07
CA PRO A 72 -7.70 6.59 17.14
C PRO A 72 -9.01 7.28 16.76
N LEU A 73 -10.15 6.66 17.12
CA LEU A 73 -11.47 7.24 17.00
C LEU A 73 -11.64 8.38 18.00
N ALA A 74 -12.01 9.54 17.52
CA ALA A 74 -12.38 10.71 18.31
C ALA A 74 -13.91 10.93 18.34
N LEU A 75 -14.64 10.35 17.39
CA LEU A 75 -16.09 10.41 17.28
C LEU A 75 -16.67 9.08 16.84
N VAL A 76 -17.73 8.63 17.49
CA VAL A 76 -18.59 7.53 17.03
C VAL A 76 -20.03 8.02 17.19
N HIS A 77 -20.75 8.16 16.09
CA HIS A 77 -22.13 8.62 16.09
C HIS A 77 -22.94 7.81 15.08
N PHE A 78 -24.19 7.50 15.46
CA PHE A 78 -25.16 6.87 14.58
C PHE A 78 -26.46 7.69 14.61
N ASP A 79 -26.94 8.11 13.44
CA ASP A 79 -28.13 8.97 13.35
C ASP A 79 -29.43 8.19 13.11
N GLY A 80 -29.34 6.86 13.10
CA GLY A 80 -30.45 5.95 12.77
C GLY A 80 -30.41 5.41 11.35
N THR A 81 -29.59 5.98 10.48
CA THR A 81 -29.42 5.57 9.09
C THR A 81 -27.94 5.37 8.74
N LEU A 82 -27.11 6.31 9.10
CA LEU A 82 -25.69 6.33 8.83
C LEU A 82 -24.87 6.43 10.14
N ALA A 83 -23.70 5.83 10.07
CA ALA A 83 -22.70 5.94 11.11
C ALA A 83 -21.59 6.89 10.68
N TYR A 84 -21.14 7.71 11.60
CA TYR A 84 -20.10 8.72 11.44
C TYR A 84 -18.96 8.40 12.39
N LEU A 85 -17.82 8.02 11.82
CA LEU A 85 -16.62 7.67 12.58
C LEU A 85 -15.55 8.72 12.32
N GLY A 86 -15.21 9.49 13.34
CA GLY A 86 -14.21 10.56 13.24
C GLY A 86 -12.87 10.12 13.81
N LEU A 87 -11.80 10.32 13.03
CA LEU A 87 -10.43 10.04 13.41
C LEU A 87 -9.59 11.32 13.41
N CYS A 88 -8.39 11.23 13.95
CA CYS A 88 -7.39 12.30 13.89
C CYS A 88 -7.87 13.60 14.55
N GLY A 89 -8.46 13.49 15.73
CA GLY A 89 -9.03 14.63 16.45
C GLY A 89 -8.03 15.60 17.07
N THR A 90 -6.74 15.32 17.02
CA THR A 90 -5.68 16.09 17.68
C THR A 90 -5.00 17.05 16.68
N PRO A 91 -5.10 18.39 16.87
CA PRO A 91 -4.36 19.32 16.03
C PRO A 91 -2.83 19.08 16.13
N PRO A 92 -2.04 19.30 15.05
CA PRO A 92 -2.43 19.95 13.79
C PRO A 92 -2.98 18.99 12.73
N ASP A 93 -3.29 17.75 13.05
CA ASP A 93 -3.76 16.76 12.09
C ASP A 93 -5.14 17.16 11.54
N PRO A 94 -5.40 16.95 10.23
CA PRO A 94 -6.74 17.15 9.68
C PRO A 94 -7.70 16.12 10.28
N LYS A 95 -8.91 16.53 10.58
CA LYS A 95 -9.97 15.60 10.98
C LYS A 95 -10.39 14.73 9.80
N VAL A 96 -10.54 13.45 10.03
CA VAL A 96 -11.01 12.50 9.03
C VAL A 96 -12.35 11.94 9.43
N LEU A 97 -13.38 12.12 8.61
CA LEU A 97 -14.72 11.59 8.82
C LEU A 97 -14.98 10.44 7.85
N CYS A 98 -15.27 9.28 8.39
CA CYS A 98 -15.73 8.10 7.66
C CYS A 98 -17.25 8.02 7.75
N ILE A 99 -17.95 8.02 6.61
CA ILE A 99 -19.40 7.84 6.53
C ILE A 99 -19.67 6.40 6.09
N THR A 100 -20.34 5.64 6.95
CA THR A 100 -20.63 4.23 6.78
C THR A 100 -22.04 3.88 7.25
N TYR A 101 -22.44 2.62 7.22
CA TYR A 101 -23.79 2.21 7.62
C TYR A 101 -23.90 1.73 9.07
N GLN A 102 -22.77 1.30 9.66
CA GLN A 102 -22.75 0.72 11.01
C GLN A 102 -21.51 1.16 11.78
N THR A 103 -21.64 1.31 13.09
CA THR A 103 -20.50 1.59 13.96
C THR A 103 -19.64 0.37 14.25
N ASN A 104 -20.13 -0.86 13.98
CA ASN A 104 -19.49 -2.13 14.32
C ASN A 104 -19.04 -2.23 15.78
N ASP A 105 -19.85 -1.64 16.69
CA ASP A 105 -19.55 -1.55 18.12
C ASP A 105 -18.20 -0.89 18.47
N MET A 106 -17.66 -0.11 17.55
CA MET A 106 -16.43 0.65 17.75
C MET A 106 -16.66 1.77 18.75
N LYS A 107 -15.65 2.09 19.54
CA LYS A 107 -15.71 3.09 20.61
C LYS A 107 -14.65 4.15 20.44
N VAL A 108 -14.93 5.35 20.95
CA VAL A 108 -13.94 6.43 21.03
C VAL A 108 -12.70 5.94 21.76
N GLY A 109 -11.53 6.22 21.20
CA GLY A 109 -10.22 5.78 21.68
C GLY A 109 -9.71 4.50 21.03
N GLU A 110 -10.56 3.69 20.39
CA GLU A 110 -10.08 2.53 19.64
C GLU A 110 -9.29 2.97 18.40
N VAL A 111 -8.20 2.27 18.11
CA VAL A 111 -7.46 2.44 16.85
C VAL A 111 -8.15 1.62 15.78
N VAL A 112 -8.52 2.29 14.70
CA VAL A 112 -9.20 1.69 13.55
C VAL A 112 -8.54 2.12 12.26
N THR A 113 -8.76 1.34 11.20
CA THR A 113 -8.45 1.73 9.83
C THR A 113 -9.76 2.02 9.11
N VAL A 114 -9.88 3.21 8.55
CA VAL A 114 -10.99 3.61 7.69
C VAL A 114 -10.51 3.75 6.27
N ALA A 115 -11.29 3.31 5.30
CA ALA A 115 -10.95 3.39 3.89
C ALA A 115 -12.18 3.73 3.06
N GLY A 116 -12.02 4.64 2.11
CA GLY A 116 -13.15 5.05 1.28
C GLY A 116 -12.82 6.08 0.23
N GLY A 117 -13.86 6.51 -0.48
CA GLY A 117 -13.76 7.56 -1.48
C GLY A 117 -13.40 8.89 -0.85
N TYR A 118 -12.26 9.45 -1.28
CA TYR A 118 -11.68 10.68 -0.74
C TYR A 118 -12.38 11.93 -1.24
N SER A 119 -12.71 12.81 -0.31
CA SER A 119 -13.04 14.20 -0.58
C SER A 119 -12.44 15.11 0.49
N ARG A 120 -12.16 16.36 0.13
CA ARG A 120 -11.53 17.33 1.02
C ARG A 120 -12.30 18.66 0.97
N PRO A 121 -13.30 18.83 1.81
CA PRO A 121 -14.08 20.08 1.86
C PRO A 121 -13.25 21.31 2.23
N ASN A 122 -12.22 21.14 3.05
CA ASN A 122 -11.25 22.19 3.42
C ASN A 122 -9.93 21.57 3.89
N PRO A 123 -8.85 22.35 4.08
CA PRO A 123 -7.53 21.83 4.46
C PRO A 123 -7.46 21.05 5.76
N ASP A 124 -8.41 21.27 6.67
CA ASP A 124 -8.42 20.67 8.00
C ASP A 124 -9.48 19.58 8.16
N PHE A 125 -10.16 19.22 7.06
CA PHE A 125 -11.26 18.27 7.10
C PHE A 125 -11.29 17.39 5.84
N ILE A 126 -11.30 16.07 6.05
CA ILE A 126 -11.36 15.05 5.02
C ILE A 126 -12.59 14.19 5.26
N VAL A 127 -13.30 13.87 4.20
CA VAL A 127 -14.45 12.95 4.21
C VAL A 127 -14.13 11.74 3.35
N LEU A 128 -14.39 10.56 3.89
CA LEU A 128 -14.35 9.29 3.18
C LEU A 128 -15.81 8.79 3.04
N ASP A 129 -16.30 8.78 1.79
CA ASP A 129 -17.68 8.39 1.49
C ASP A 129 -17.79 7.75 0.09
N PRO A 130 -18.36 6.54 -0.04
CA PRO A 130 -18.65 5.60 1.05
C PRO A 130 -17.37 5.11 1.75
N CYS A 131 -17.49 4.71 3.00
CA CYS A 131 -16.35 4.32 3.82
C CYS A 131 -16.57 2.95 4.47
N LEU A 132 -15.49 2.21 4.62
CA LEU A 132 -15.41 0.98 5.39
C LEU A 132 -14.45 1.21 6.58
N ALA A 133 -14.89 0.79 7.77
CA ALA A 133 -14.07 0.83 8.97
C ALA A 133 -13.77 -0.57 9.46
N THR A 134 -12.50 -0.84 9.76
CA THR A 134 -12.03 -2.13 10.28
C THR A 134 -11.11 -1.92 11.48
N ARG A 135 -11.07 -2.90 12.39
CA ARG A 135 -10.02 -2.97 13.39
C ARG A 135 -8.74 -3.46 12.70
N PRO A 136 -7.56 -2.90 13.03
CA PRO A 136 -6.30 -3.46 12.56
C PRO A 136 -6.21 -4.93 12.95
N GLU A 137 -5.76 -5.78 12.03
CA GLU A 137 -5.47 -7.17 12.38
C GLU A 137 -4.34 -7.19 13.42
N GLU A 138 -4.57 -7.86 14.56
CA GLU A 138 -3.47 -8.15 15.47
C GLU A 138 -2.47 -9.05 14.74
N PRO A 139 -1.17 -8.73 14.77
CA PRO A 139 -0.18 -9.62 14.18
C PRO A 139 -0.32 -11.00 14.84
N ALA A 140 -0.47 -12.03 14.01
CA ALA A 140 -0.51 -13.40 14.47
C ALA A 140 0.72 -13.70 15.33
N GLN A 141 0.49 -14.06 16.60
CA GLN A 141 1.53 -14.40 17.56
C GLN A 141 2.13 -15.78 17.23
#